data_a8c337e9a61768a7640c6532a87ae57b
#
_entry.id   a8c337e9a61768a7640c6532a87ae57b
#
_cell.length_a   1.000
_cell.length_b   1.000
_cell.length_c   1.000
_cell.angle_alpha   90.00
_cell.angle_beta   90.00
_cell.angle_gamma   90.00
#
_symmetry.space_group_name_H-M   'P 1'
#
loop_
_entity.id
_entity.type
_entity.pdbx_description
1 polymer ?
#
loop_
_entity_poly.entity_id
_entity_poly.type
_entity_poly.pdbx_seq_one_letter_code
_entity_poly.pdbx_strand_id
1 'polypeptide(L)'
;MIHSFLMIGQSNMAGRGYAKEVPLIFDEHIKMLRNGLWQIMSEPINFDRPSSGVGLASSFAASWRKDHQQDEIGLIPCADGGTSLDDWAVGSALFENALSQARLAQRTSEIKGILWHQGESDCSPEKAEQYQEKFSKIINALRQELNIPEAPLIIGGLGDYLPNGLFGQYFIHYSFVNRELEDFAQSNENCYFVSAKGLTANPDGVHFNAHSQRLLGIRYYCAYRDLKHLLNPNVNENDILNKIYDRPYTKTERLKLLEHEFAIGNIEGEHYLIQLKAIGQE
;
A
#
# COMPACT_ATOMS: atom_id res chain seq x y z
N MET A 1 5.66 -11.78 16.84
CA MET A 1 5.67 -10.28 16.93
C MET A 1 5.13 -9.74 15.61
N ILE A 2 4.38 -8.63 15.62
CA ILE A 2 3.90 -8.03 14.37
C ILE A 2 5.01 -7.16 13.76
N HIS A 3 5.38 -7.41 12.51
CA HIS A 3 6.26 -6.57 11.72
C HIS A 3 5.42 -5.56 10.95
N SER A 4 5.50 -4.27 11.30
CA SER A 4 4.59 -3.27 10.77
C SER A 4 5.21 -2.36 9.72
N PHE A 5 4.37 -1.83 8.81
CA PHE A 5 4.76 -0.94 7.73
C PHE A 5 3.85 0.28 7.72
N LEU A 6 4.45 1.48 7.75
CA LEU A 6 3.73 2.74 7.69
C LEU A 6 3.41 3.08 6.23
N MET A 7 2.13 3.24 5.93
CA MET A 7 1.62 3.57 4.59
C MET A 7 1.25 5.04 4.53
N ILE A 8 2.02 5.84 3.83
CA ILE A 8 1.85 7.29 3.70
C ILE A 8 1.92 7.74 2.24
N GLY A 9 1.24 8.82 1.94
CA GLY A 9 1.13 9.34 0.58
C GLY A 9 -0.30 9.76 0.23
N GLN A 10 -0.68 9.62 -1.05
CA GLN A 10 -2.00 10.04 -1.50
C GLN A 10 -2.86 8.87 -2.05
N SER A 11 -3.79 9.17 -2.95
CA SER A 11 -4.82 8.22 -3.39
C SER A 11 -4.30 6.89 -3.94
N ASN A 12 -3.15 6.86 -4.63
CA ASN A 12 -2.57 5.63 -5.15
C ASN A 12 -1.90 4.78 -4.05
N MET A 13 -1.53 5.35 -2.90
CA MET A 13 -1.19 4.59 -1.69
C MET A 13 -2.44 4.11 -0.97
N ALA A 14 -3.45 4.98 -0.81
CA ALA A 14 -4.72 4.62 -0.17
C ALA A 14 -5.44 3.48 -0.92
N GLY A 15 -5.34 3.45 -2.24
CA GLY A 15 -5.98 2.47 -3.11
C GLY A 15 -7.26 3.00 -3.75
N ARG A 16 -7.35 2.85 -5.08
CA ARG A 16 -8.53 3.23 -5.90
C ARG A 16 -8.88 2.16 -6.92
N GLY A 17 -8.20 1.01 -6.89
CA GLY A 17 -8.53 -0.12 -7.77
C GLY A 17 -9.93 -0.67 -7.46
N TYR A 18 -10.66 -1.08 -8.50
CA TYR A 18 -12.01 -1.61 -8.32
C TYR A 18 -11.97 -3.02 -7.74
N ALA A 19 -12.59 -3.21 -6.58
CA ALA A 19 -12.53 -4.48 -5.85
C ALA A 19 -13.07 -5.70 -6.64
N LYS A 20 -13.99 -5.47 -7.58
CA LYS A 20 -14.57 -6.55 -8.41
C LYS A 20 -13.67 -7.02 -9.54
N GLU A 21 -12.58 -6.33 -9.83
CA GLU A 21 -11.68 -6.63 -10.96
C GLU A 21 -10.57 -7.64 -10.59
N VAL A 22 -10.37 -7.89 -9.32
CA VAL A 22 -9.29 -8.78 -8.85
C VAL A 22 -9.78 -9.71 -7.74
N PRO A 23 -9.20 -10.92 -7.61
CA PRO A 23 -9.48 -11.78 -6.48
C PRO A 23 -9.13 -11.15 -5.14
N LEU A 24 -9.86 -11.54 -4.09
CA LEU A 24 -9.58 -11.15 -2.73
C LEU A 24 -8.24 -11.73 -2.26
N ILE A 25 -7.44 -10.91 -1.60
CA ILE A 25 -6.29 -11.38 -0.82
C ILE A 25 -6.74 -11.44 0.65
N PHE A 26 -6.77 -12.63 1.21
CA PHE A 26 -7.13 -12.86 2.59
C PHE A 26 -6.13 -13.79 3.26
N ASP A 27 -5.50 -13.33 4.34
CA ASP A 27 -4.59 -14.09 5.19
C ASP A 27 -4.78 -13.60 6.64
N GLU A 28 -5.15 -14.50 7.55
CA GLU A 28 -5.41 -14.15 8.95
C GLU A 28 -4.20 -13.56 9.69
N HIS A 29 -3.00 -13.73 9.14
CA HIS A 29 -1.75 -13.19 9.67
C HIS A 29 -1.36 -11.82 9.07
N ILE A 30 -2.12 -11.32 8.09
CA ILE A 30 -2.00 -9.94 7.63
C ILE A 30 -2.96 -9.08 8.45
N LYS A 31 -2.39 -8.14 9.19
CA LYS A 31 -3.13 -7.22 10.06
C LYS A 31 -3.16 -5.82 9.47
N MET A 32 -4.19 -5.05 9.82
CA MET A 32 -4.22 -3.61 9.61
C MET A 32 -4.55 -2.91 10.93
N LEU A 33 -3.97 -1.75 11.14
CA LEU A 33 -4.32 -0.90 12.28
C LEU A 33 -5.61 -0.15 11.95
N ARG A 34 -6.69 -0.44 12.67
CA ARG A 34 -7.99 0.21 12.50
C ARG A 34 -8.61 0.48 13.86
N ASN A 35 -9.08 1.70 14.08
CA ASN A 35 -9.65 2.13 15.37
C ASN A 35 -8.72 1.84 16.57
N GLY A 36 -7.43 1.97 16.37
CA GLY A 36 -6.43 1.76 17.41
C GLY A 36 -6.11 0.30 17.74
N LEU A 37 -6.63 -0.65 16.99
CA LEU A 37 -6.45 -2.09 17.19
C LEU A 37 -5.93 -2.78 15.92
N TRP A 38 -5.12 -3.83 16.09
CA TRP A 38 -4.77 -4.74 15.01
C TRP A 38 -5.96 -5.65 14.69
N GLN A 39 -6.45 -5.55 13.48
CA GLN A 39 -7.53 -6.38 12.94
C GLN A 39 -7.00 -7.17 11.75
N ILE A 40 -7.66 -8.28 11.40
CA ILE A 40 -7.35 -8.99 10.15
C ILE A 40 -7.60 -8.01 9.00
N MET A 41 -6.65 -7.96 8.07
CA MET A 41 -6.71 -7.07 6.93
C MET A 41 -7.94 -7.35 6.06
N SER A 42 -8.64 -6.31 5.70
CA SER A 42 -9.69 -6.29 4.67
C SER A 42 -9.54 -5.06 3.79
N GLU A 43 -9.83 -5.18 2.51
CA GLU A 43 -9.85 -4.04 1.61
C GLU A 43 -11.22 -3.34 1.61
N PRO A 44 -11.24 -2.01 1.54
CA PRO A 44 -10.10 -1.11 1.47
C PRO A 44 -9.33 -1.02 2.79
N ILE A 45 -7.99 -1.12 2.72
CA ILE A 45 -7.13 -1.05 3.91
C ILE A 45 -7.11 0.37 4.47
N ASN A 46 -6.90 1.35 3.58
CA ASN A 46 -6.94 2.78 3.89
C ASN A 46 -8.29 3.34 3.47
N PHE A 47 -9.07 3.79 4.43
CA PHE A 47 -10.41 4.33 4.19
C PHE A 47 -10.41 5.85 4.39
N ASP A 48 -9.81 6.56 3.44
CA ASP A 48 -9.76 8.03 3.42
C ASP A 48 -10.99 8.65 2.75
N ARG A 49 -11.63 7.90 1.83
CA ARG A 49 -12.78 8.37 1.05
C ARG A 49 -13.75 7.21 0.77
N PRO A 50 -15.03 7.49 0.48
CA PRO A 50 -15.98 6.45 0.05
C PRO A 50 -15.58 5.72 -1.24
N SER A 51 -14.71 6.32 -2.05
CA SER A 51 -14.14 5.73 -3.26
C SER A 51 -12.86 4.91 -3.02
N SER A 52 -12.49 4.66 -1.77
CA SER A 52 -11.36 3.78 -1.44
C SER A 52 -11.61 2.36 -1.94
N GLY A 53 -10.58 1.73 -2.45
CA GLY A 53 -10.64 0.41 -3.06
C GLY A 53 -9.36 -0.39 -2.88
N VAL A 54 -9.04 -1.21 -3.87
CA VAL A 54 -7.81 -2.01 -3.89
C VAL A 54 -6.59 -1.10 -3.93
N GLY A 55 -5.63 -1.37 -3.04
CA GLY A 55 -4.34 -0.70 -2.96
C GLY A 55 -3.18 -1.68 -3.10
N LEU A 56 -1.97 -1.12 -3.17
CA LEU A 56 -0.74 -1.90 -3.31
C LEU A 56 -0.38 -2.73 -2.06
N ALA A 57 -0.85 -2.32 -0.89
CA ALA A 57 -0.36 -2.86 0.38
C ALA A 57 -0.80 -4.30 0.65
N SER A 58 -1.94 -4.76 0.13
CA SER A 58 -2.38 -6.14 0.31
C SER A 58 -1.47 -7.15 -0.41
N SER A 59 -1.06 -6.87 -1.65
CA SER A 59 -0.13 -7.73 -2.38
C SER A 59 1.32 -7.60 -1.89
N PHE A 60 1.70 -6.42 -1.40
CA PHE A 60 2.95 -6.24 -0.64
C PHE A 60 2.98 -7.19 0.58
N ALA A 61 1.95 -7.13 1.41
CA ALA A 61 1.86 -7.94 2.62
C ALA A 61 1.77 -9.45 2.32
N ALA A 62 1.00 -9.84 1.31
CA ALA A 62 0.92 -11.23 0.89
C ALA A 62 2.26 -11.76 0.35
N SER A 63 3.02 -10.93 -0.37
CA SER A 63 4.37 -11.29 -0.83
C SER A 63 5.33 -11.44 0.36
N TRP A 64 5.26 -10.54 1.33
CA TRP A 64 6.05 -10.63 2.56
C TRP A 64 5.74 -11.92 3.35
N ARG A 65 4.45 -12.28 3.48
CA ARG A 65 4.01 -13.49 4.17
C ARG A 65 4.54 -14.78 3.55
N LYS A 66 4.74 -14.82 2.23
CA LYS A 66 5.34 -15.99 1.56
C LYS A 66 6.73 -16.32 2.08
N ASP A 67 7.52 -15.30 2.39
CA ASP A 67 8.90 -15.45 2.86
C ASP A 67 8.98 -15.52 4.41
N HIS A 68 7.91 -15.12 5.13
CA HIS A 68 7.83 -15.04 6.59
C HIS A 68 6.57 -15.72 7.14
N GLN A 69 6.42 -17.01 6.86
CA GLN A 69 5.17 -17.75 7.15
C GLN A 69 4.84 -17.88 8.66
N GLN A 70 5.84 -17.75 9.54
CA GLN A 70 5.65 -17.85 10.98
C GLN A 70 5.36 -16.51 11.66
N ASP A 71 5.46 -15.40 10.93
CA ASP A 71 5.32 -14.07 11.48
C ASP A 71 4.03 -13.39 11.03
N GLU A 72 3.60 -12.36 11.73
CA GLU A 72 2.50 -11.48 11.33
C GLU A 72 3.03 -10.19 10.74
N ILE A 73 2.38 -9.70 9.69
CA ILE A 73 2.62 -8.38 9.13
C ILE A 73 1.48 -7.43 9.48
N GLY A 74 1.83 -6.19 9.86
CA GLY A 74 0.89 -5.13 10.20
C GLY A 74 0.98 -3.95 9.22
N LEU A 75 -0.15 -3.49 8.72
CA LEU A 75 -0.24 -2.32 7.86
C LEU A 75 -0.81 -1.14 8.65
N ILE A 76 -0.13 0.01 8.60
CA ILE A 76 -0.54 1.24 9.31
C ILE A 76 -1.02 2.25 8.25
N PRO A 77 -2.33 2.27 7.92
CA PRO A 77 -2.86 3.11 6.85
C PRO A 77 -2.99 4.57 7.31
N CYS A 78 -2.27 5.46 6.66
CA CYS A 78 -2.27 6.90 6.94
C CYS A 78 -2.35 7.76 5.67
N ALA A 79 -2.49 7.18 4.49
CA ALA A 79 -2.56 7.94 3.23
C ALA A 79 -3.88 8.72 3.11
N ASP A 80 -3.85 9.88 2.46
CA ASP A 80 -5.02 10.70 2.17
C ASP A 80 -5.02 11.18 0.70
N GLY A 81 -6.11 10.93 -0.01
CA GLY A 81 -6.23 11.19 -1.44
C GLY A 81 -6.24 12.67 -1.80
N GLY A 82 -5.53 13.02 -2.90
CA GLY A 82 -5.48 14.39 -3.42
C GLY A 82 -4.53 15.33 -2.69
N THR A 83 -3.69 14.80 -1.80
CA THR A 83 -2.78 15.62 -0.97
C THR A 83 -1.44 15.87 -1.64
N SER A 84 -0.89 17.05 -1.42
CA SER A 84 0.44 17.48 -1.86
C SER A 84 1.46 17.36 -0.73
N LEU A 85 2.74 17.60 -1.00
CA LEU A 85 3.78 17.66 0.05
C LEU A 85 3.54 18.78 1.07
N ASP A 86 2.82 19.85 0.69
CA ASP A 86 2.45 20.90 1.65
C ASP A 86 1.46 20.40 2.70
N ASP A 87 0.55 19.50 2.32
CA ASP A 87 -0.39 18.86 3.24
C ASP A 87 0.32 17.86 4.18
N TRP A 88 1.48 17.34 3.76
CA TRP A 88 2.35 16.45 4.52
C TRP A 88 3.48 17.17 5.28
N ALA A 89 3.56 18.49 5.22
CA ALA A 89 4.60 19.25 5.90
C ALA A 89 4.70 18.88 7.39
N VAL A 90 5.91 18.95 7.92
CA VAL A 90 6.17 18.66 9.35
C VAL A 90 5.26 19.53 10.23
N GLY A 91 4.52 18.91 11.14
CA GLY A 91 3.54 19.56 12.01
C GLY A 91 2.15 19.75 11.37
N SER A 92 1.94 19.33 10.12
CA SER A 92 0.60 19.32 9.50
C SER A 92 -0.29 18.22 10.09
N ALA A 93 -1.59 18.30 9.85
CA ALA A 93 -2.54 17.33 10.35
C ALA A 93 -2.26 15.90 9.87
N LEU A 94 -1.82 15.71 8.62
CA LEU A 94 -1.51 14.39 8.07
C LEU A 94 -0.21 13.83 8.68
N PHE A 95 0.81 14.67 8.81
CA PHE A 95 2.07 14.30 9.45
C PHE A 95 1.84 13.85 10.90
N GLU A 96 1.12 14.65 11.70
CA GLU A 96 0.80 14.34 13.09
C GLU A 96 -0.08 13.10 13.23
N ASN A 97 -1.03 12.90 12.32
CA ASN A 97 -1.82 11.67 12.28
C ASN A 97 -0.93 10.44 12.02
N ALA A 98 -0.03 10.52 11.04
CA ALA A 98 0.89 9.43 10.73
C ALA A 98 1.79 9.09 11.93
N LEU A 99 2.33 10.10 12.60
CA LEU A 99 3.10 9.92 13.85
C LEU A 99 2.27 9.24 14.95
N SER A 100 1.05 9.70 15.16
CA SER A 100 0.16 9.17 16.19
C SER A 100 -0.19 7.71 15.95
N GLN A 101 -0.54 7.34 14.71
CA GLN A 101 -0.84 5.96 14.34
C GLN A 101 0.40 5.05 14.44
N ALA A 102 1.55 5.54 13.98
CA ALA A 102 2.81 4.81 14.06
C ALA A 102 3.24 4.56 15.52
N ARG A 103 3.18 5.57 16.38
CA ARG A 103 3.46 5.44 17.82
C ARG A 103 2.49 4.49 18.53
N LEU A 104 1.22 4.50 18.13
CA LEU A 104 0.24 3.55 18.65
C LEU A 104 0.59 2.12 18.22
N ALA A 105 0.97 1.91 16.96
CA ALA A 105 1.42 0.62 16.44
C ALA A 105 2.69 0.11 17.15
N GLN A 106 3.67 0.98 17.42
CA GLN A 106 4.93 0.63 18.10
C GLN A 106 4.73 0.06 19.49
N ARG A 107 3.55 0.22 20.12
CA ARG A 107 3.27 -0.39 21.44
C ARG A 107 3.20 -1.91 21.37
N THR A 108 2.88 -2.49 20.22
CA THR A 108 2.63 -3.92 20.05
C THR A 108 3.23 -4.50 18.77
N SER A 109 3.97 -3.69 18.00
CA SER A 109 4.64 -4.09 16.77
C SER A 109 5.99 -3.39 16.62
N GLU A 110 6.79 -3.85 15.67
CA GLU A 110 8.04 -3.20 15.26
C GLU A 110 7.88 -2.66 13.85
N ILE A 111 8.12 -1.35 13.66
CA ILE A 111 8.06 -0.74 12.32
C ILE A 111 9.30 -1.17 11.54
N LYS A 112 9.08 -1.93 10.46
CA LYS A 112 10.11 -2.51 9.59
C LYS A 112 10.30 -1.74 8.29
N GLY A 113 9.46 -0.76 8.00
CA GLY A 113 9.60 0.06 6.80
C GLY A 113 8.50 1.09 6.64
N ILE A 114 8.75 2.01 5.72
CA ILE A 114 7.81 3.06 5.30
C ILE A 114 7.52 2.83 3.82
N LEU A 115 6.24 2.83 3.45
CA LEU A 115 5.76 2.76 2.07
C LEU A 115 5.23 4.13 1.69
N TRP A 116 5.85 4.76 0.69
CA TRP A 116 5.48 6.08 0.18
C TRP A 116 4.98 6.00 -1.26
N HIS A 117 3.79 6.56 -1.51
CA HIS A 117 3.32 6.79 -2.88
C HIS A 117 2.55 8.10 -2.96
N GLN A 118 3.19 9.13 -3.48
CA GLN A 118 2.63 10.48 -3.63
C GLN A 118 3.42 11.25 -4.69
N GLY A 119 2.80 12.21 -5.34
CA GLY A 119 3.46 13.11 -6.29
C GLY A 119 2.53 13.69 -7.34
N GLU A 120 1.38 13.06 -7.60
CA GLU A 120 0.42 13.52 -8.61
C GLU A 120 -0.06 14.95 -8.33
N SER A 121 -0.27 15.30 -7.05
CA SER A 121 -0.68 16.65 -6.64
C SER A 121 0.45 17.69 -6.66
N ASP A 122 1.68 17.26 -6.97
CA ASP A 122 2.87 18.10 -7.05
C ASP A 122 3.47 18.18 -8.45
N CYS A 123 2.70 17.81 -9.49
CA CYS A 123 3.11 17.84 -10.90
C CYS A 123 3.02 19.22 -11.56
N SER A 124 2.77 20.33 -10.83
CA SER A 124 2.97 21.68 -11.37
C SER A 124 4.45 22.07 -11.36
N PRO A 125 4.89 22.99 -12.24
CA PRO A 125 6.30 23.39 -12.31
C PRO A 125 6.85 23.83 -10.94
N GLU A 126 6.13 24.72 -10.25
CA GLU A 126 6.57 25.33 -9.00
C GLU A 126 6.67 24.30 -7.85
N LYS A 127 5.75 23.33 -7.82
CA LYS A 127 5.75 22.28 -6.79
C LYS A 127 6.80 21.21 -7.08
N ALA A 128 6.93 20.84 -8.34
CA ALA A 128 7.89 19.83 -8.77
C ALA A 128 9.34 20.25 -8.46
N GLU A 129 9.70 21.52 -8.67
CA GLU A 129 11.03 22.06 -8.33
C GLU A 129 11.35 22.01 -6.83
N GLN A 130 10.34 22.05 -5.95
CA GLN A 130 10.51 22.01 -4.50
C GLN A 130 10.34 20.59 -3.93
N TYR A 131 10.07 19.59 -4.78
CA TYR A 131 9.63 18.27 -4.34
C TYR A 131 10.66 17.61 -3.43
N GLN A 132 11.90 17.48 -3.89
CA GLN A 132 12.96 16.77 -3.15
C GLN A 132 13.25 17.43 -1.80
N GLU A 133 13.30 18.75 -1.73
CA GLU A 133 13.56 19.47 -0.48
C GLU A 133 12.45 19.23 0.55
N LYS A 134 11.18 19.36 0.14
CA LYS A 134 10.02 19.13 1.01
C LYS A 134 9.94 17.68 1.45
N PHE A 135 10.11 16.75 0.51
CA PHE A 135 10.08 15.32 0.78
C PHE A 135 11.16 14.91 1.78
N SER A 136 12.39 15.39 1.60
CA SER A 136 13.50 15.13 2.52
C SER A 136 13.19 15.57 3.95
N LYS A 137 12.61 16.76 4.13
CA LYS A 137 12.20 17.26 5.45
C LYS A 137 11.18 16.34 6.13
N ILE A 138 10.17 15.90 5.38
CA ILE A 138 9.11 15.00 5.88
C ILE A 138 9.69 13.67 6.32
N ILE A 139 10.48 13.01 5.48
CA ILE A 139 11.03 11.68 5.76
C ILE A 139 12.03 11.71 6.93
N ASN A 140 12.91 12.71 6.96
CA ASN A 140 13.87 12.85 8.05
C ASN A 140 13.17 13.08 9.39
N ALA A 141 12.13 13.93 9.41
CA ALA A 141 11.35 14.16 10.63
C ALA A 141 10.60 12.89 11.07
N LEU A 142 9.96 12.15 10.15
CA LEU A 142 9.29 10.88 10.48
C LEU A 142 10.26 9.87 11.08
N ARG A 143 11.42 9.66 10.46
CA ARG A 143 12.45 8.73 10.98
C ARG A 143 12.95 9.14 12.37
N GLN A 144 13.18 10.42 12.59
CA GLN A 144 13.63 10.96 13.87
C GLN A 144 12.55 10.81 14.96
N GLU A 145 11.33 11.28 14.68
CA GLU A 145 10.22 11.27 15.64
C GLU A 145 9.76 9.87 16.06
N LEU A 146 9.89 8.89 15.16
CA LEU A 146 9.56 7.49 15.40
C LEU A 146 10.74 6.66 15.90
N ASN A 147 11.94 7.25 15.94
CA ASN A 147 13.19 6.56 16.29
C ASN A 147 13.45 5.31 15.43
N ILE A 148 13.29 5.45 14.11
CA ILE A 148 13.48 4.39 13.11
C ILE A 148 14.44 4.82 11.99
N PRO A 149 15.67 5.30 12.30
CA PRO A 149 16.58 5.87 11.31
C PRO A 149 16.94 4.89 10.19
N GLU A 150 17.01 3.60 10.51
CA GLU A 150 17.41 2.53 9.59
C GLU A 150 16.24 1.87 8.85
N ALA A 151 14.98 2.26 9.14
CA ALA A 151 13.84 1.65 8.49
C ALA A 151 13.85 1.93 6.97
N PRO A 152 13.82 0.88 6.11
CA PRO A 152 13.74 1.05 4.68
C PRO A 152 12.53 1.90 4.27
N LEU A 153 12.77 2.89 3.40
CA LEU A 153 11.75 3.67 2.73
C LEU A 153 11.59 3.18 1.30
N ILE A 154 10.43 2.67 0.97
CA ILE A 154 10.10 2.23 -0.39
C ILE A 154 9.25 3.30 -1.05
N ILE A 155 9.74 3.83 -2.16
CA ILE A 155 9.19 4.99 -2.86
C ILE A 155 8.68 4.57 -4.23
N GLY A 156 7.38 4.72 -4.48
CA GLY A 156 6.80 4.40 -5.78
C GLY A 156 6.80 5.57 -6.74
N GLY A 157 7.21 5.31 -7.96
CA GLY A 157 7.08 6.24 -9.07
C GLY A 157 5.62 6.37 -9.56
N LEU A 158 5.31 7.52 -10.13
CA LEU A 158 4.02 7.84 -10.74
C LEU A 158 3.86 7.11 -12.07
N GLY A 159 2.61 6.83 -12.45
CA GLY A 159 2.30 6.11 -13.69
C GLY A 159 2.56 6.90 -14.96
N ASP A 160 3.14 6.24 -15.98
CA ASP A 160 3.46 6.84 -17.28
C ASP A 160 2.20 7.22 -18.08
N TYR A 161 1.04 6.77 -17.68
CA TYR A 161 -0.26 7.07 -18.30
C TYR A 161 -0.80 8.47 -17.96
N LEU A 162 -0.32 9.08 -16.88
CA LEU A 162 -0.86 10.32 -16.31
C LEU A 162 -1.05 11.45 -17.34
N PRO A 163 -0.09 11.79 -18.22
CA PRO A 163 -0.27 12.87 -19.18
C PRO A 163 -1.29 12.55 -20.29
N ASN A 164 -1.66 11.28 -20.44
CA ASN A 164 -2.59 10.82 -21.48
C ASN A 164 -4.03 10.62 -20.98
N GLY A 165 -4.28 10.79 -19.67
CA GLY A 165 -5.58 10.64 -19.04
C GLY A 165 -6.48 11.88 -19.23
N LEU A 166 -7.74 11.79 -18.76
CA LEU A 166 -8.71 12.90 -18.82
C LEU A 166 -8.21 14.20 -18.18
N PHE A 167 -7.36 14.09 -17.18
CA PHE A 167 -6.77 15.21 -16.45
C PHE A 167 -5.29 15.42 -16.75
N GLY A 168 -4.79 14.86 -17.88
CA GLY A 168 -3.38 14.81 -18.23
C GLY A 168 -2.66 16.16 -18.23
N GLN A 169 -3.38 17.24 -18.54
CA GLN A 169 -2.84 18.61 -18.49
C GLN A 169 -2.29 19.02 -17.11
N TYR A 170 -2.76 18.41 -16.02
CA TYR A 170 -2.31 18.69 -14.66
C TYR A 170 -1.09 17.87 -14.27
N PHE A 171 -0.71 16.85 -15.07
CA PHE A 171 0.34 15.88 -14.74
C PHE A 171 1.53 15.92 -15.71
N ILE A 172 1.66 16.99 -16.50
CA ILE A 172 2.74 17.11 -17.52
C ILE A 172 4.14 17.03 -16.93
N HIS A 173 4.32 17.40 -15.67
CA HIS A 173 5.59 17.32 -14.95
C HIS A 173 5.79 16.06 -14.12
N TYR A 174 4.95 15.02 -14.29
CA TYR A 174 5.08 13.76 -13.52
C TYR A 174 6.46 13.11 -13.68
N SER A 175 7.06 13.21 -14.86
CA SER A 175 8.39 12.64 -15.13
C SER A 175 9.51 13.38 -14.38
N PHE A 176 9.31 14.67 -14.10
CA PHE A 176 10.21 15.43 -13.25
C PHE A 176 10.08 14.97 -11.79
N VAL A 177 8.86 14.88 -11.28
CA VAL A 177 8.61 14.35 -9.93
C VAL A 177 9.17 12.93 -9.77
N ASN A 178 9.00 12.06 -10.78
CA ASN A 178 9.59 10.71 -10.76
C ASN A 178 11.12 10.76 -10.64
N ARG A 179 11.76 11.67 -11.34
CA ARG A 179 13.21 11.86 -11.24
C ARG A 179 13.63 12.33 -9.86
N GLU A 180 12.95 13.32 -9.27
CA GLU A 180 13.23 13.78 -7.92
C GLU A 180 13.10 12.67 -6.87
N LEU A 181 12.08 11.79 -7.01
CA LEU A 181 11.90 10.62 -6.15
C LEU A 181 13.02 9.57 -6.33
N GLU A 182 13.42 9.31 -7.58
CA GLU A 182 14.50 8.37 -7.89
C GLU A 182 15.86 8.91 -7.41
N ASP A 183 16.16 10.18 -7.70
CA ASP A 183 17.40 10.84 -7.27
C ASP A 183 17.50 10.90 -5.74
N PHE A 184 16.38 11.18 -5.06
CA PHE A 184 16.33 11.09 -3.60
C PHE A 184 16.66 9.69 -3.10
N ALA A 185 16.04 8.67 -3.69
CA ALA A 185 16.28 7.29 -3.28
C ALA A 185 17.74 6.87 -3.53
N GLN A 186 18.35 7.29 -4.64
CA GLN A 186 19.76 6.97 -4.97
C GLN A 186 20.75 7.72 -4.08
N SER A 187 20.38 8.89 -3.56
CA SER A 187 21.27 9.75 -2.77
C SER A 187 21.16 9.54 -1.26
N ASN A 188 20.19 8.73 -0.80
CA ASN A 188 19.94 8.52 0.62
C ASN A 188 19.98 7.03 0.96
N GLU A 189 20.64 6.69 2.08
CA GLU A 189 20.70 5.33 2.58
C GLU A 189 19.30 4.82 3.00
N ASN A 190 19.10 3.51 2.86
CA ASN A 190 17.85 2.83 3.19
C ASN A 190 16.62 3.44 2.47
N CYS A 191 16.80 3.94 1.24
CA CYS A 191 15.75 4.46 0.38
C CYS A 191 15.78 3.73 -0.96
N TYR A 192 14.63 3.19 -1.41
CA TYR A 192 14.56 2.35 -2.60
C TYR A 192 13.41 2.79 -3.50
N PHE A 193 13.73 3.13 -4.75
CA PHE A 193 12.74 3.54 -5.74
C PHE A 193 12.15 2.35 -6.48
N VAL A 194 10.84 2.41 -6.74
CA VAL A 194 10.06 1.39 -7.45
C VAL A 194 9.36 2.02 -8.64
N SER A 195 9.74 1.60 -9.85
CA SER A 195 9.14 2.07 -11.09
C SER A 195 7.69 1.59 -11.27
N ALA A 196 6.81 2.50 -11.70
CA ALA A 196 5.46 2.20 -12.15
C ALA A 196 5.37 1.86 -13.65
N LYS A 197 6.50 1.72 -14.33
CA LYS A 197 6.57 1.46 -15.77
C LYS A 197 5.72 0.26 -16.18
N GLY A 198 4.87 0.46 -17.21
CA GLY A 198 4.01 -0.58 -17.77
C GLY A 198 2.73 -0.86 -16.98
N LEU A 199 2.50 -0.17 -15.85
CA LEU A 199 1.24 -0.22 -15.12
C LEU A 199 0.18 0.66 -15.81
N THR A 200 -1.08 0.32 -15.61
CA THR A 200 -2.22 0.95 -16.28
C THR A 200 -3.20 1.56 -15.29
N ALA A 201 -3.96 2.54 -15.76
CA ALA A 201 -4.91 3.29 -14.96
C ALA A 201 -6.32 2.70 -14.99
N ASN A 202 -7.13 3.12 -14.03
CA ASN A 202 -8.58 3.15 -14.13
C ASN A 202 -9.03 4.09 -15.27
N PRO A 203 -10.32 4.05 -15.69
CA PRO A 203 -10.85 4.95 -16.71
C PRO A 203 -10.69 6.45 -16.42
N ASP A 204 -10.43 6.84 -15.17
CA ASP A 204 -10.16 8.22 -14.79
C ASP A 204 -8.79 8.73 -15.29
N GLY A 205 -7.88 7.81 -15.67
CA GLY A 205 -6.54 8.14 -16.15
C GLY A 205 -5.59 8.70 -15.08
N VAL A 206 -5.96 8.58 -13.78
CA VAL A 206 -5.18 9.09 -12.64
C VAL A 206 -4.75 7.97 -11.69
N HIS A 207 -5.68 7.07 -11.39
CA HIS A 207 -5.45 6.03 -10.41
C HIS A 207 -5.08 4.71 -11.10
N PHE A 208 -4.11 3.99 -10.55
CA PHE A 208 -3.83 2.62 -10.99
C PHE A 208 -5.08 1.75 -10.89
N ASN A 209 -5.35 0.92 -11.90
CA ASN A 209 -6.39 -0.09 -11.81
C ASN A 209 -6.02 -1.18 -10.78
N ALA A 210 -6.99 -2.01 -10.42
CA ALA A 210 -6.79 -3.00 -9.36
C ALA A 210 -5.66 -3.98 -9.65
N HIS A 211 -5.51 -4.45 -10.89
CA HIS A 211 -4.41 -5.34 -11.27
C HIS A 211 -3.04 -4.64 -11.15
N SER A 212 -2.93 -3.40 -11.61
CA SER A 212 -1.70 -2.60 -11.47
C SER A 212 -1.34 -2.33 -10.02
N GLN A 213 -2.33 -2.09 -9.14
CA GLN A 213 -2.10 -1.98 -7.69
C GLN A 213 -1.49 -3.28 -7.13
N ARG A 214 -1.98 -4.45 -7.55
CA ARG A 214 -1.43 -5.75 -7.14
C ARG A 214 0.03 -5.90 -7.58
N LEU A 215 0.33 -5.59 -8.83
CA LEU A 215 1.71 -5.67 -9.35
C LEU A 215 2.63 -4.68 -8.65
N LEU A 216 2.16 -3.45 -8.41
CA LEU A 216 2.94 -2.43 -7.72
C LEU A 216 3.32 -2.87 -6.30
N GLY A 217 2.39 -3.48 -5.56
CA GLY A 217 2.67 -4.01 -4.22
C GLY A 217 3.73 -5.12 -4.24
N ILE A 218 3.72 -6.00 -5.24
CA ILE A 218 4.78 -7.01 -5.44
C ILE A 218 6.13 -6.33 -5.70
N ARG A 219 6.15 -5.30 -6.54
CA ARG A 219 7.37 -4.52 -6.82
C ARG A 219 7.92 -3.85 -5.56
N TYR A 220 7.05 -3.26 -4.73
CA TYR A 220 7.43 -2.69 -3.43
C TYR A 220 8.06 -3.75 -2.52
N TYR A 221 7.47 -4.94 -2.47
CA TYR A 221 8.04 -6.03 -1.67
C TYR A 221 9.40 -6.48 -2.21
N CYS A 222 9.55 -6.63 -3.52
CA CYS A 222 10.85 -6.99 -4.11
C CYS A 222 11.93 -5.97 -3.76
N ALA A 223 11.63 -4.67 -3.86
CA ALA A 223 12.56 -3.61 -3.50
C ALA A 223 12.93 -3.65 -2.00
N TYR A 224 11.93 -3.88 -1.13
CA TYR A 224 12.13 -4.04 0.31
C TYR A 224 12.99 -5.27 0.66
N ARG A 225 12.66 -6.43 0.09
CA ARG A 225 13.36 -7.70 0.36
C ARG A 225 14.82 -7.65 -0.08
N ASP A 226 15.04 -7.12 -1.27
CA ASP A 226 16.37 -7.16 -1.92
C ASP A 226 17.23 -5.94 -1.55
N LEU A 227 16.63 -4.93 -0.88
CA LEU A 227 17.24 -3.64 -0.56
C LEU A 227 17.85 -3.00 -1.81
N LYS A 228 17.08 -2.94 -2.90
CA LYS A 228 17.49 -2.45 -4.21
C LYS A 228 16.39 -1.67 -4.91
N HIS A 229 16.79 -0.69 -5.72
CA HIS A 229 15.86 -0.03 -6.63
C HIS A 229 15.29 -1.02 -7.64
N LEU A 230 14.02 -0.87 -7.97
CA LEU A 230 13.35 -1.62 -9.03
C LEU A 230 12.99 -0.66 -10.17
N LEU A 231 13.92 -0.46 -11.11
CA LEU A 231 13.76 0.51 -12.21
C LEU A 231 12.98 -0.03 -13.42
N ASN A 232 12.79 -1.33 -13.48
CA ASN A 232 12.04 -2.01 -14.54
C ASN A 232 11.08 -3.04 -13.93
N PRO A 233 9.98 -3.38 -14.64
CA PRO A 233 9.08 -4.44 -14.22
C PRO A 233 9.81 -5.74 -13.89
N ASN A 234 9.38 -6.43 -12.85
CA ASN A 234 9.89 -7.75 -12.53
C ASN A 234 9.31 -8.77 -13.52
N VAL A 235 10.15 -9.58 -14.15
CA VAL A 235 9.75 -10.57 -15.15
C VAL A 235 8.71 -11.58 -14.60
N ASN A 236 8.75 -11.87 -13.30
CA ASN A 236 7.92 -12.88 -12.65
C ASN A 236 6.76 -12.30 -11.82
N GLU A 237 6.43 -11.00 -11.92
CA GLU A 237 5.44 -10.39 -11.02
C GLU A 237 4.04 -10.98 -11.16
N ASN A 238 3.62 -11.38 -12.37
CA ASN A 238 2.34 -12.07 -12.59
C ASN A 238 2.34 -13.49 -12.00
N ASP A 239 3.44 -14.22 -12.10
CA ASP A 239 3.56 -15.56 -11.49
C ASP A 239 3.51 -15.48 -9.96
N ILE A 240 4.12 -14.43 -9.39
CA ILE A 240 4.04 -14.17 -7.95
C ILE A 240 2.60 -13.87 -7.55
N LEU A 241 1.90 -13.05 -8.32
CA LEU A 241 0.51 -12.70 -8.07
C LEU A 241 -0.42 -13.92 -8.15
N ASN A 242 -0.26 -14.76 -9.18
CA ASN A 242 -1.02 -16.01 -9.30
C ASN A 242 -0.80 -16.91 -8.08
N LYS A 243 0.44 -17.08 -7.62
CA LYS A 243 0.74 -17.87 -6.42
C LYS A 243 0.16 -17.28 -5.13
N ILE A 244 -0.07 -15.95 -5.07
CA ILE A 244 -0.78 -15.32 -3.96
C ILE A 244 -2.26 -15.69 -4.01
N TYR A 245 -2.89 -15.64 -5.17
CA TYR A 245 -4.30 -15.98 -5.35
C TYR A 245 -4.59 -17.48 -5.16
N ASP A 246 -3.67 -18.33 -5.61
CA ASP A 246 -3.80 -19.80 -5.52
C ASP A 246 -3.49 -20.35 -4.12
N ARG A 247 -3.13 -19.50 -3.15
CA ARG A 247 -2.85 -19.95 -1.78
C ARG A 247 -4.11 -20.57 -1.15
N PRO A 248 -4.03 -21.83 -0.69
CA PRO A 248 -5.18 -22.45 0.00
C PRO A 248 -5.46 -21.74 1.32
N TYR A 249 -6.74 -21.49 1.60
CA TYR A 249 -7.18 -20.94 2.87
C TYR A 249 -7.08 -21.96 4.00
N THR A 250 -6.67 -21.50 5.18
CA THR A 250 -6.74 -22.29 6.42
C THR A 250 -8.20 -22.56 6.81
N LYS A 251 -8.43 -23.50 7.73
CA LYS A 251 -9.75 -23.72 8.29
C LYS A 251 -10.34 -22.45 8.92
N THR A 252 -9.51 -21.74 9.69
CA THR A 252 -9.90 -20.47 10.33
C THR A 252 -10.28 -19.41 9.28
N GLU A 253 -9.50 -19.27 8.23
CA GLU A 253 -9.78 -18.32 7.15
C GLU A 253 -11.08 -18.63 6.43
N ARG A 254 -11.33 -19.89 6.11
CA ARG A 254 -12.60 -20.32 5.49
C ARG A 254 -13.81 -20.04 6.37
N LEU A 255 -13.70 -20.26 7.68
CA LEU A 255 -14.77 -19.90 8.63
C LEU A 255 -15.04 -18.40 8.64
N LYS A 256 -13.98 -17.57 8.69
CA LYS A 256 -14.14 -16.10 8.69
C LYS A 256 -14.71 -15.56 7.37
N LEU A 257 -14.32 -16.12 6.25
CA LEU A 257 -14.89 -15.77 4.94
C LEU A 257 -16.36 -16.18 4.86
N LEU A 258 -16.70 -17.36 5.35
CA LEU A 258 -18.08 -17.84 5.42
C LEU A 258 -18.97 -16.96 6.31
N GLU A 259 -18.46 -16.55 7.49
CA GLU A 259 -19.13 -15.60 8.39
C GLU A 259 -19.35 -14.25 7.70
N HIS A 260 -18.36 -13.76 6.96
CA HIS A 260 -18.46 -12.50 6.21
C HIS A 260 -19.54 -12.57 5.13
N GLU A 261 -19.55 -13.62 4.29
CA GLU A 261 -20.55 -13.81 3.23
C GLU A 261 -21.98 -13.88 3.79
N PHE A 262 -22.15 -14.51 4.95
CA PHE A 262 -23.42 -14.53 5.65
C PHE A 262 -23.81 -13.15 6.20
N ALA A 263 -22.87 -12.44 6.83
CA ALA A 263 -23.11 -11.14 7.44
C ALA A 263 -23.52 -10.05 6.43
N ILE A 264 -22.97 -10.12 5.18
CA ILE A 264 -23.33 -9.18 4.09
C ILE A 264 -24.53 -9.65 3.26
N GLY A 265 -25.16 -10.78 3.59
CA GLY A 265 -26.36 -11.30 2.94
C GLY A 265 -26.12 -12.01 1.60
N ASN A 266 -24.90 -12.40 1.29
CA ASN A 266 -24.58 -13.15 0.06
C ASN A 266 -25.00 -14.61 0.12
N ILE A 267 -25.19 -15.17 1.33
CA ILE A 267 -25.66 -16.55 1.55
C ILE A 267 -26.76 -16.56 2.61
N GLU A 268 -27.71 -17.47 2.46
CA GLU A 268 -28.80 -17.68 3.42
C GLU A 268 -28.37 -18.55 4.60
N GLY A 269 -29.11 -18.44 5.72
CA GLY A 269 -28.79 -19.13 6.98
C GLY A 269 -28.69 -20.65 6.86
N GLU A 270 -29.54 -21.30 6.05
CA GLU A 270 -29.47 -22.75 5.81
C GLU A 270 -28.16 -23.16 5.12
N HIS A 271 -27.78 -22.40 4.07
CA HIS A 271 -26.54 -22.63 3.34
C HIS A 271 -25.30 -22.38 4.23
N TYR A 272 -25.34 -21.30 5.02
CA TYR A 272 -24.32 -21.02 6.03
C TYR A 272 -24.10 -22.21 6.98
N LEU A 273 -25.17 -22.77 7.56
CA LEU A 273 -25.09 -23.90 8.50
C LEU A 273 -24.54 -25.18 7.85
N ILE A 274 -24.88 -25.44 6.59
CA ILE A 274 -24.36 -26.58 5.84
C ILE A 274 -22.82 -26.43 5.66
N GLN A 275 -22.37 -25.28 5.19
CA GLN A 275 -20.93 -25.04 4.97
C GLN A 275 -20.16 -25.01 6.29
N LEU A 276 -20.73 -24.42 7.35
CA LEU A 276 -20.12 -24.41 8.69
C LEU A 276 -19.86 -25.82 9.22
N LYS A 277 -20.84 -26.73 9.06
CA LYS A 277 -20.68 -28.13 9.44
C LYS A 277 -19.62 -28.86 8.60
N ALA A 278 -19.57 -28.62 7.29
CA ALA A 278 -18.59 -29.21 6.40
C ALA A 278 -17.16 -28.79 6.79
N ILE A 279 -16.91 -27.51 7.01
CA ILE A 279 -15.60 -27.00 7.44
C ILE A 279 -15.26 -27.54 8.85
N GLY A 280 -16.25 -27.67 9.74
CA GLY A 280 -16.05 -28.19 11.10
C GLY A 280 -15.56 -29.63 11.17
N GLN A 281 -15.90 -30.47 10.17
CA GLN A 281 -15.56 -31.90 10.11
C GLN A 281 -14.16 -32.18 9.52
N GLU A 282 -13.51 -31.21 8.89
CA GLU A 282 -12.12 -31.27 8.43
C GLU A 282 -11.14 -30.97 9.59
#